data_81329f47184af032fddc6f2e94920f2f
#
_entry.id   81329f47184af032fddc6f2e94920f2f
#
_cell.length_a   1.000
_cell.length_b   1.000
_cell.length_c   1.000
_cell.angle_alpha   90.00
_cell.angle_beta   90.00
_cell.angle_gamma   90.00
#
_symmetry.space_group_name_H-M   'P 1'
#
loop_
_entity.id
_entity.type
_entity.pdbx_description
1 polymer ?
#
loop_
_entity_poly.entity_id
_entity_poly.type
_entity_poly.pdbx_seq_one_letter_code
_entity_poly.pdbx_strand_id
1 'polypeptide(L)'
;MTKSLTFILLSFHTLCCMGGNTITTAKQPTLDDLDKVISASKEYTKKYEQEVGYIKSKYVHAKSAQDKLSASRELFTKYKSFKLDSAYAYAERKLHYARILHNYEDSVYSELDIADIFNKTGIYVESYKILSGLEHKPMSADMRRYYFSLYGNLYEGLRETSITAYQRTENERRRIMFRDSLKNMKNKQSDWDKAEFLCSQNKYTDALHCLSNSFKNLSYEDRDMGYVAFSISDIYRQINETDKEKQYLIISAIADLKN
;
A
#
# COMPACT_ATOMS: atom_id res chain seq x y z
N MET A 1 -15.00 64.30 43.95
CA MET A 1 -15.83 63.56 42.97
C MET A 1 -14.93 62.64 42.20
N THR A 2 -14.77 61.45 42.70
CA THR A 2 -13.90 60.39 42.08
C THR A 2 -14.82 59.25 41.68
N LYS A 3 -14.94 59.01 40.35
CA LYS A 3 -15.65 57.86 39.79
C LYS A 3 -14.71 56.67 39.68
N SER A 4 -15.00 55.64 40.47
CA SER A 4 -14.37 54.33 40.41
C SER A 4 -14.82 53.62 39.14
N LEU A 5 -13.86 53.20 38.34
CA LEU A 5 -14.09 52.37 37.15
C LEU A 5 -13.81 50.92 37.51
N THR A 6 -14.85 50.14 37.69
CA THR A 6 -14.77 48.69 37.94
C THR A 6 -14.55 47.97 36.62
N PHE A 7 -13.35 47.40 36.44
CA PHE A 7 -13.04 46.50 35.31
C PHE A 7 -13.61 45.12 35.63
N ILE A 8 -14.63 44.70 34.88
CA ILE A 8 -15.12 43.34 34.89
C ILE A 8 -14.26 42.56 33.89
N LEU A 9 -13.36 41.72 34.40
CA LEU A 9 -12.64 40.70 33.61
C LEU A 9 -13.62 39.55 33.34
N LEU A 10 -14.23 39.52 32.15
CA LEU A 10 -14.87 38.33 31.62
C LEU A 10 -13.79 37.38 31.09
N SER A 11 -13.46 36.37 31.88
CA SER A 11 -12.67 35.24 31.44
C SER A 11 -13.49 34.36 30.49
N PHE A 12 -13.28 34.54 29.20
CA PHE A 12 -13.74 33.57 28.20
C PHE A 12 -12.91 32.31 28.31
N HIS A 13 -13.38 31.34 29.07
CA HIS A 13 -12.95 29.97 28.94
C HIS A 13 -13.62 29.39 27.68
N THR A 14 -13.00 29.54 26.52
CA THR A 14 -13.32 28.72 25.35
C THR A 14 -12.82 27.30 25.62
N LEU A 15 -13.74 26.50 26.14
CA LEU A 15 -13.57 25.04 26.20
C LEU A 15 -13.59 24.53 24.78
N CYS A 16 -12.41 24.44 24.16
CA CYS A 16 -12.24 23.79 22.87
C CYS A 16 -12.32 22.28 23.11
N CYS A 17 -13.54 21.75 23.17
CA CYS A 17 -13.79 20.33 23.03
C CYS A 17 -13.46 19.94 21.60
N MET A 18 -12.18 19.75 21.32
CA MET A 18 -11.73 18.95 20.19
C MET A 18 -12.17 17.52 20.49
N GLY A 19 -13.37 17.17 20.02
CA GLY A 19 -13.82 15.79 19.95
C GLY A 19 -12.89 15.02 19.02
N GLY A 20 -11.75 14.58 19.53
CA GLY A 20 -10.91 13.63 18.85
C GLY A 20 -11.71 12.36 18.68
N ASN A 21 -12.15 12.04 17.47
CA ASN A 21 -12.62 10.72 17.11
C ASN A 21 -11.46 9.73 17.32
N THR A 22 -11.32 9.26 18.56
CA THR A 22 -10.47 8.12 18.86
C THR A 22 -11.08 6.93 18.16
N ILE A 23 -10.35 6.38 17.21
CA ILE A 23 -10.67 5.06 16.64
C ILE A 23 -10.62 4.08 17.81
N THR A 24 -11.79 3.71 18.33
CA THR A 24 -11.91 2.74 19.41
C THR A 24 -11.60 1.36 18.82
N THR A 25 -10.32 0.99 18.85
CA THR A 25 -9.93 -0.39 18.66
C THR A 25 -10.18 -1.16 19.96
N ALA A 26 -10.89 -2.27 19.91
CA ALA A 26 -10.91 -3.20 21.01
C ALA A 26 -9.47 -3.61 21.33
N LYS A 27 -8.97 -3.19 22.49
CA LYS A 27 -7.62 -3.38 23.01
C LYS A 27 -6.50 -2.89 22.09
N GLN A 28 -5.93 -1.74 22.44
CA GLN A 28 -4.73 -1.21 21.78
C GLN A 28 -3.54 -2.12 22.09
N PRO A 29 -2.83 -2.68 21.09
CA PRO A 29 -1.70 -3.56 21.34
C PRO A 29 -0.54 -2.76 21.96
N THR A 30 0.17 -3.42 22.86
CA THR A 30 1.33 -2.89 23.56
C THR A 30 2.64 -3.45 22.98
N LEU A 31 3.79 -2.94 23.41
CA LEU A 31 5.09 -3.53 23.09
C LEU A 31 5.18 -4.99 23.60
N ASP A 32 4.59 -5.30 24.76
CA ASP A 32 4.54 -6.68 25.27
C ASP A 32 3.75 -7.61 24.33
N ASP A 33 2.71 -7.10 23.68
CA ASP A 33 1.97 -7.89 22.68
C ASP A 33 2.80 -8.11 21.41
N LEU A 34 3.59 -7.12 21.00
CA LEU A 34 4.55 -7.27 19.90
C LEU A 34 5.63 -8.30 20.25
N ASP A 35 6.20 -8.24 21.46
CA ASP A 35 7.23 -9.19 21.92
C ASP A 35 6.70 -10.63 21.95
N LYS A 36 5.43 -10.85 22.32
CA LYS A 36 4.77 -12.17 22.22
C LYS A 36 4.69 -12.65 20.77
N VAL A 37 4.32 -11.76 19.84
CA VAL A 37 4.23 -12.12 18.40
C VAL A 37 5.63 -12.41 17.84
N ILE A 38 6.65 -11.62 18.20
CA ILE A 38 8.04 -11.88 17.82
C ILE A 38 8.49 -13.25 18.34
N SER A 39 8.17 -13.58 19.59
CA SER A 39 8.51 -14.86 20.19
C SER A 39 7.82 -16.04 19.48
N ALA A 40 6.62 -15.84 18.96
CA ALA A 40 5.85 -16.81 18.18
C ALA A 40 6.18 -16.81 16.68
N SER A 41 7.10 -15.97 16.21
CA SER A 41 7.39 -15.77 14.78
C SER A 41 7.76 -17.05 14.03
N LYS A 42 8.44 -17.99 14.72
CA LYS A 42 8.78 -19.32 14.16
C LYS A 42 7.55 -20.13 13.79
N GLU A 43 6.45 -20.01 14.53
CA GLU A 43 5.19 -20.71 14.25
C GLU A 43 4.53 -20.11 13.01
N TYR A 44 4.50 -18.79 12.89
CA TYR A 44 3.97 -18.10 11.70
C TYR A 44 4.79 -18.44 10.46
N THR A 45 6.13 -18.39 10.55
CA THR A 45 7.02 -18.82 9.47
C THR A 45 6.75 -20.26 9.04
N LYS A 46 6.63 -21.19 10.00
CA LYS A 46 6.33 -22.60 9.73
C LYS A 46 5.00 -22.78 9.01
N LYS A 47 3.95 -22.08 9.48
CA LYS A 47 2.62 -22.10 8.84
C LYS A 47 2.71 -21.59 7.40
N TYR A 48 3.37 -20.45 7.20
CA TYR A 48 3.59 -19.89 5.90
C TYR A 48 4.34 -20.84 4.94
N GLU A 49 5.43 -21.45 5.41
CA GLU A 49 6.20 -22.42 4.63
C GLU A 49 5.37 -23.66 4.26
N GLN A 50 4.49 -24.11 5.14
CA GLN A 50 3.56 -25.22 4.85
C GLN A 50 2.56 -24.84 3.75
N GLU A 51 1.96 -23.64 3.83
CA GLU A 51 1.03 -23.14 2.81
C GLU A 51 1.73 -23.00 1.45
N VAL A 52 2.91 -22.39 1.41
CA VAL A 52 3.71 -22.26 0.19
C VAL A 52 4.12 -23.64 -0.35
N GLY A 53 4.53 -24.56 0.51
CA GLY A 53 4.86 -25.95 0.15
C GLY A 53 3.67 -26.66 -0.50
N TYR A 54 2.49 -26.51 0.04
CA TYR A 54 1.26 -27.06 -0.53
C TYR A 54 0.98 -26.50 -1.94
N ILE A 55 1.06 -25.17 -2.12
CA ILE A 55 0.80 -24.54 -3.42
C ILE A 55 1.90 -24.95 -4.44
N LYS A 56 3.16 -25.06 -4.01
CA LYS A 56 4.24 -25.61 -4.86
C LYS A 56 3.95 -27.04 -5.30
N SER A 57 3.44 -27.88 -4.41
CA SER A 57 3.03 -29.24 -4.75
C SER A 57 1.89 -29.23 -5.77
N LYS A 58 0.86 -28.39 -5.58
CA LYS A 58 -0.20 -28.18 -6.61
C LYS A 58 0.41 -27.79 -7.95
N TYR A 59 1.35 -26.83 -7.96
CA TYR A 59 2.02 -26.40 -9.17
C TYR A 59 2.77 -27.56 -9.86
N VAL A 60 3.53 -28.35 -9.12
CA VAL A 60 4.33 -29.46 -9.68
C VAL A 60 3.42 -30.52 -10.31
N HIS A 61 2.34 -30.91 -9.61
CA HIS A 61 1.44 -31.96 -10.05
C HIS A 61 0.35 -31.50 -11.02
N ALA A 62 0.23 -30.20 -11.27
CA ALA A 62 -0.74 -29.66 -12.21
C ALA A 62 -0.45 -30.17 -13.65
N LYS A 63 -1.46 -30.71 -14.31
CA LYS A 63 -1.36 -31.25 -15.68
C LYS A 63 -1.84 -30.26 -16.73
N SER A 64 -2.72 -29.34 -16.38
CA SER A 64 -3.25 -28.35 -17.31
C SER A 64 -2.50 -27.02 -17.20
N ALA A 65 -2.45 -26.27 -18.30
CA ALA A 65 -1.95 -24.89 -18.30
C ALA A 65 -2.77 -23.97 -17.37
N GLN A 66 -4.09 -24.23 -17.25
CA GLN A 66 -4.97 -23.48 -16.37
C GLN A 66 -4.61 -23.68 -14.90
N ASP A 67 -4.35 -24.92 -14.47
CA ASP A 67 -3.95 -25.20 -13.08
C ASP A 67 -2.56 -24.63 -12.79
N LYS A 68 -1.63 -24.69 -13.75
CA LYS A 68 -0.31 -24.06 -13.65
C LYS A 68 -0.43 -22.54 -13.49
N LEU A 69 -1.29 -21.90 -14.27
CA LEU A 69 -1.58 -20.45 -14.15
C LEU A 69 -2.14 -20.12 -12.78
N SER A 70 -3.14 -20.87 -12.31
CA SER A 70 -3.75 -20.65 -10.99
C SER A 70 -2.74 -20.77 -9.85
N ALA A 71 -1.95 -21.85 -9.81
CA ALA A 71 -0.94 -22.05 -8.80
C ALA A 71 0.19 -21.01 -8.87
N SER A 72 0.57 -20.56 -10.09
CA SER A 72 1.55 -19.47 -10.26
C SER A 72 1.03 -18.14 -9.69
N ARG A 73 -0.27 -17.84 -9.87
CA ARG A 73 -0.92 -16.66 -9.31
C ARG A 73 -0.93 -16.70 -7.77
N GLU A 74 -1.27 -17.85 -7.18
CA GLU A 74 -1.23 -18.04 -5.73
C GLU A 74 0.19 -17.84 -5.18
N LEU A 75 1.21 -18.43 -5.82
CA LEU A 75 2.61 -18.29 -5.40
C LEU A 75 3.16 -16.88 -5.59
N PHE A 76 2.83 -16.23 -6.70
CA PHE A 76 3.16 -14.81 -6.87
C PHE A 76 2.60 -13.96 -5.73
N THR A 77 1.32 -14.15 -5.40
CA THR A 77 0.66 -13.43 -4.30
C THR A 77 1.32 -13.68 -2.96
N LYS A 78 1.81 -14.89 -2.70
CA LYS A 78 2.55 -15.22 -1.47
C LYS A 78 3.92 -14.53 -1.42
N TYR A 79 4.62 -14.36 -2.54
CA TYR A 79 5.99 -13.85 -2.56
C TYR A 79 6.14 -12.35 -2.81
N LYS A 80 5.16 -11.68 -3.41
CA LYS A 80 5.29 -10.31 -3.93
C LYS A 80 5.69 -9.24 -2.92
N SER A 81 5.51 -9.50 -1.61
CA SER A 81 5.77 -8.51 -0.56
C SER A 81 7.16 -8.65 0.09
N PHE A 82 7.84 -9.82 -0.02
CA PHE A 82 9.09 -10.04 0.73
C PHE A 82 10.14 -10.91 0.02
N LYS A 83 9.77 -11.63 -1.05
CA LYS A 83 10.72 -12.47 -1.80
C LYS A 83 10.62 -12.20 -3.30
N LEU A 84 11.14 -11.02 -3.70
CA LEU A 84 10.93 -10.46 -5.03
C LEU A 84 11.53 -11.33 -6.16
N ASP A 85 12.62 -12.06 -5.92
CA ASP A 85 13.18 -13.03 -6.85
C ASP A 85 12.20 -14.17 -7.17
N SER A 86 11.58 -14.72 -6.14
CA SER A 86 10.55 -15.76 -6.30
C SER A 86 9.28 -15.20 -6.91
N ALA A 87 8.87 -13.99 -6.50
CA ALA A 87 7.72 -13.30 -7.10
C ALA A 87 7.92 -13.09 -8.61
N TYR A 88 9.10 -12.61 -9.00
CA TYR A 88 9.45 -12.46 -10.42
C TYR A 88 9.33 -13.78 -11.20
N ALA A 89 9.93 -14.85 -10.68
CA ALA A 89 9.86 -16.16 -11.33
C ALA A 89 8.41 -16.66 -11.51
N TYR A 90 7.52 -16.38 -10.55
CA TYR A 90 6.11 -16.77 -10.68
C TYR A 90 5.28 -15.78 -11.51
N ALA A 91 5.64 -14.51 -11.58
CA ALA A 91 5.04 -13.57 -12.52
C ALA A 91 5.36 -13.95 -13.98
N GLU A 92 6.59 -14.35 -14.28
CA GLU A 92 6.94 -14.87 -15.61
C GLU A 92 6.20 -16.16 -15.96
N ARG A 93 6.03 -17.08 -14.99
CA ARG A 93 5.24 -18.31 -15.21
C ARG A 93 3.78 -17.98 -15.46
N LYS A 94 3.20 -17.02 -14.72
CA LYS A 94 1.84 -16.51 -15.00
C LYS A 94 1.72 -16.02 -16.44
N LEU A 95 2.67 -15.16 -16.87
CA LEU A 95 2.70 -14.62 -18.22
C LEU A 95 2.79 -15.72 -19.28
N HIS A 96 3.67 -16.69 -19.06
CA HIS A 96 3.85 -17.84 -19.95
C HIS A 96 2.54 -18.64 -20.12
N TYR A 97 1.90 -19.03 -19.02
CA TYR A 97 0.67 -19.81 -19.10
C TYR A 97 -0.54 -19.00 -19.57
N ALA A 98 -0.62 -17.72 -19.24
CA ALA A 98 -1.63 -16.83 -19.78
C ALA A 98 -1.55 -16.72 -21.31
N ARG A 99 -0.33 -16.66 -21.87
CA ARG A 99 -0.10 -16.65 -23.33
C ARG A 99 -0.48 -17.98 -23.98
N ILE A 100 -0.14 -19.12 -23.38
CA ILE A 100 -0.55 -20.44 -23.85
C ILE A 100 -2.07 -20.56 -23.92
N LEU A 101 -2.76 -20.03 -22.93
CA LEU A 101 -4.21 -20.05 -22.83
C LEU A 101 -4.92 -18.95 -23.65
N HIS A 102 -4.15 -18.12 -24.37
CA HIS A 102 -4.66 -16.92 -25.04
C HIS A 102 -5.48 -16.02 -24.11
N ASN A 103 -5.19 -16.06 -22.80
CA ASN A 103 -5.84 -15.23 -21.81
C ASN A 103 -5.17 -13.85 -21.78
N TYR A 104 -5.77 -12.92 -22.52
CA TYR A 104 -5.28 -11.55 -22.66
C TYR A 104 -5.20 -10.82 -21.32
N GLU A 105 -6.23 -10.94 -20.52
CA GLU A 105 -6.35 -10.24 -19.23
C GLU A 105 -5.21 -10.65 -18.28
N ASP A 106 -5.04 -11.95 -18.07
CA ASP A 106 -3.95 -12.46 -17.23
C ASP A 106 -2.56 -12.13 -17.80
N SER A 107 -2.42 -12.05 -19.14
CA SER A 107 -1.15 -11.63 -19.76
C SER A 107 -0.81 -10.19 -19.39
N VAL A 108 -1.76 -9.26 -19.52
CA VAL A 108 -1.56 -7.85 -19.15
C VAL A 108 -1.29 -7.70 -17.67
N TYR A 109 -2.06 -8.36 -16.78
CA TYR A 109 -1.81 -8.33 -15.35
C TYR A 109 -0.42 -8.88 -14.99
N SER A 110 0.05 -9.92 -15.67
CA SER A 110 1.38 -10.48 -15.42
C SER A 110 2.50 -9.53 -15.87
N GLU A 111 2.33 -8.83 -16.98
CA GLU A 111 3.26 -7.77 -17.42
C GLU A 111 3.29 -6.61 -16.41
N LEU A 112 2.14 -6.19 -15.87
CA LEU A 112 2.06 -5.18 -14.81
C LEU A 112 2.73 -5.66 -13.51
N ASP A 113 2.52 -6.91 -13.11
CA ASP A 113 3.17 -7.49 -11.92
C ASP A 113 4.70 -7.52 -12.06
N ILE A 114 5.21 -7.81 -13.24
CA ILE A 114 6.66 -7.76 -13.52
C ILE A 114 7.19 -6.32 -13.44
N ALA A 115 6.45 -5.34 -13.98
CA ALA A 115 6.81 -3.94 -13.88
C ALA A 115 6.80 -3.43 -12.42
N ASP A 116 5.87 -3.91 -11.57
CA ASP A 116 5.85 -3.62 -10.14
C ASP A 116 7.12 -4.13 -9.44
N ILE A 117 7.53 -5.36 -9.73
CA ILE A 117 8.77 -5.91 -9.17
C ILE A 117 9.98 -5.07 -9.60
N PHE A 118 10.07 -4.70 -10.88
CA PHE A 118 11.16 -3.86 -11.37
C PHE A 118 11.18 -2.47 -10.70
N ASN A 119 10.02 -1.87 -10.46
CA ASN A 119 9.93 -0.63 -9.69
C ASN A 119 10.46 -0.81 -8.25
N LYS A 120 10.04 -1.87 -7.56
CA LYS A 120 10.46 -2.18 -6.19
C LYS A 120 11.95 -2.49 -6.06
N THR A 121 12.56 -3.02 -7.13
CA THR A 121 14.00 -3.35 -7.17
C THR A 121 14.86 -2.26 -7.76
N GLY A 122 14.28 -1.12 -8.17
CA GLY A 122 15.03 0.00 -8.77
C GLY A 122 15.44 -0.24 -10.23
N ILE A 123 14.92 -1.27 -10.89
CA ILE A 123 15.21 -1.60 -12.29
C ILE A 123 14.26 -0.80 -13.20
N TYR A 124 14.30 0.52 -13.08
CA TYR A 124 13.32 1.44 -13.68
C TYR A 124 13.28 1.40 -15.21
N VAL A 125 14.40 1.12 -15.87
CA VAL A 125 14.46 1.06 -17.35
C VAL A 125 13.60 -0.09 -17.87
N GLU A 126 13.67 -1.27 -17.26
CA GLU A 126 12.87 -2.42 -17.67
C GLU A 126 11.40 -2.25 -17.32
N SER A 127 11.10 -1.66 -16.17
CA SER A 127 9.73 -1.27 -15.81
C SER A 127 9.14 -0.32 -16.87
N TYR A 128 9.88 0.73 -17.24
CA TYR A 128 9.44 1.68 -18.27
C TYR A 128 9.17 1.00 -19.62
N LYS A 129 10.05 0.09 -20.07
CA LYS A 129 9.86 -0.66 -21.33
C LYS A 129 8.55 -1.46 -21.33
N ILE A 130 8.25 -2.14 -20.23
CA ILE A 130 7.01 -2.92 -20.11
C ILE A 130 5.81 -1.96 -20.14
N LEU A 131 5.82 -0.93 -19.30
CA LEU A 131 4.70 0.00 -19.19
C LEU A 131 4.45 0.74 -20.51
N SER A 132 5.49 1.23 -21.19
CA SER A 132 5.35 1.88 -22.49
C SER A 132 4.81 0.93 -23.58
N GLY A 133 5.19 -0.34 -23.54
CA GLY A 133 4.64 -1.36 -24.43
C GLY A 133 3.16 -1.69 -24.19
N LEU A 134 2.61 -1.28 -23.03
CA LEU A 134 1.21 -1.46 -22.66
C LEU A 134 0.33 -0.24 -22.99
N GLU A 135 0.90 0.90 -23.36
CA GLU A 135 0.22 2.19 -23.46
C GLU A 135 -1.06 2.16 -24.31
N HIS A 136 -0.97 1.50 -25.47
CA HIS A 136 -2.09 1.41 -26.43
C HIS A 136 -2.88 0.11 -26.34
N LYS A 137 -2.57 -0.75 -25.38
CA LYS A 137 -3.29 -2.01 -25.21
C LYS A 137 -4.64 -1.78 -24.52
N PRO A 138 -5.72 -2.48 -24.91
CA PRO A 138 -6.99 -2.45 -24.20
C PRO A 138 -6.81 -2.86 -22.73
N MET A 139 -7.37 -2.09 -21.81
CA MET A 139 -7.30 -2.36 -20.37
C MET A 139 -8.67 -2.15 -19.73
N SER A 140 -9.03 -3.06 -18.83
CA SER A 140 -10.14 -2.83 -17.89
C SER A 140 -9.83 -1.60 -17.00
N ALA A 141 -10.85 -1.08 -16.32
CA ALA A 141 -10.65 0.04 -15.41
C ALA A 141 -9.64 -0.27 -14.30
N ASP A 142 -9.67 -1.50 -13.77
CA ASP A 142 -8.75 -1.92 -12.70
C ASP A 142 -7.31 -2.09 -13.21
N MET A 143 -7.13 -2.68 -14.40
CA MET A 143 -5.81 -2.73 -15.05
C MET A 143 -5.24 -1.34 -15.28
N ARG A 144 -6.07 -0.41 -15.78
CA ARG A 144 -5.65 0.97 -16.06
C ARG A 144 -5.28 1.71 -14.79
N ARG A 145 -6.00 1.46 -13.69
CA ARG A 145 -5.65 1.97 -12.37
C ARG A 145 -4.28 1.46 -11.93
N TYR A 146 -4.06 0.15 -12.01
CA TYR A 146 -2.77 -0.46 -11.67
C TYR A 146 -1.64 0.08 -12.55
N TYR A 147 -1.86 0.18 -13.84
CA TYR A 147 -0.92 0.77 -14.80
C TYR A 147 -0.51 2.21 -14.43
N PHE A 148 -1.46 3.10 -14.12
CA PHE A 148 -1.14 4.46 -13.71
C PHE A 148 -0.45 4.53 -12.34
N SER A 149 -0.83 3.67 -11.41
CA SER A 149 -0.14 3.54 -10.13
C SER A 149 1.32 3.16 -10.31
N LEU A 150 1.61 2.20 -11.19
CA LEU A 150 2.98 1.77 -11.49
C LEU A 150 3.82 2.87 -12.14
N TYR A 151 3.26 3.67 -13.04
CA TYR A 151 3.95 4.85 -13.56
C TYR A 151 4.21 5.90 -12.47
N GLY A 152 3.25 6.12 -11.57
CA GLY A 152 3.46 6.98 -10.41
C GLY A 152 4.65 6.53 -9.56
N ASN A 153 4.72 5.23 -9.25
CA ASN A 153 5.82 4.63 -8.49
C ASN A 153 7.16 4.68 -9.25
N LEU A 154 7.14 4.42 -10.55
CA LEU A 154 8.31 4.53 -11.43
C LEU A 154 8.92 5.93 -11.37
N TYR A 155 8.10 6.97 -11.57
CA TYR A 155 8.59 8.35 -11.56
C TYR A 155 8.93 8.85 -10.15
N GLU A 156 8.34 8.31 -9.10
CA GLU A 156 8.78 8.53 -7.71
C GLU A 156 10.22 8.03 -7.53
N GLY A 157 10.50 6.77 -7.86
CA GLY A 157 11.84 6.21 -7.75
C GLY A 157 12.87 6.92 -8.64
N LEU A 158 12.50 7.27 -9.88
CA LEU A 158 13.35 8.06 -10.77
C LEU A 158 13.62 9.46 -10.22
N ARG A 159 12.66 10.10 -9.57
CA ARG A 159 12.82 11.40 -8.90
C ARG A 159 13.83 11.30 -7.75
N GLU A 160 13.70 10.28 -6.92
CA GLU A 160 14.59 10.06 -5.76
C GLU A 160 16.02 9.76 -6.17
N THR A 161 16.22 9.04 -7.27
CA THR A 161 17.54 8.70 -7.82
C THR A 161 18.09 9.74 -8.79
N SER A 162 17.37 10.83 -9.04
CA SER A 162 17.80 11.89 -9.96
C SER A 162 19.02 12.65 -9.46
N ILE A 163 20.06 12.75 -10.29
CA ILE A 163 21.31 13.48 -9.97
C ILE A 163 21.11 14.99 -10.14
N THR A 164 20.39 15.43 -11.19
CA THR A 164 20.21 16.85 -11.50
C THR A 164 18.86 17.37 -11.03
N ALA A 165 18.80 18.68 -10.70
CA ALA A 165 17.56 19.35 -10.35
C ALA A 165 16.53 19.30 -11.52
N TYR A 166 17.01 19.41 -12.76
CA TYR A 166 16.16 19.30 -13.95
C TYR A 166 15.47 17.93 -14.04
N GLN A 167 16.23 16.83 -13.92
CA GLN A 167 15.67 15.48 -13.93
C GLN A 167 14.66 15.28 -12.81
N ARG A 168 14.98 15.78 -11.61
CA ARG A 168 14.08 15.68 -10.45
C ARG A 168 12.75 16.39 -10.71
N THR A 169 12.80 17.61 -11.26
CA THR A 169 11.60 18.38 -11.58
C THR A 169 10.77 17.72 -12.68
N GLU A 170 11.41 17.20 -13.73
CA GLU A 170 10.69 16.52 -14.82
C GLU A 170 10.04 15.21 -14.35
N ASN A 171 10.75 14.42 -13.53
CA ASN A 171 10.19 13.19 -12.95
C ASN A 171 9.03 13.50 -11.99
N GLU A 172 9.14 14.56 -11.19
CA GLU A 172 8.04 15.02 -10.33
C GLU A 172 6.81 15.43 -11.16
N ARG A 173 7.00 16.17 -12.24
CA ARG A 173 5.91 16.56 -13.14
C ARG A 173 5.19 15.36 -13.73
N ARG A 174 5.93 14.33 -14.16
CA ARG A 174 5.37 13.08 -14.70
C ARG A 174 4.65 12.29 -13.62
N ARG A 175 5.22 12.19 -12.43
CA ARG A 175 4.60 11.54 -11.27
C ARG A 175 3.22 12.15 -10.98
N ILE A 176 3.14 13.48 -10.91
CA ILE A 176 1.89 14.20 -10.67
C ILE A 176 0.88 13.90 -11.78
N MET A 177 1.29 13.92 -13.04
CA MET A 177 0.42 13.64 -14.19
C MET A 177 -0.26 12.25 -14.07
N PHE A 178 0.48 11.21 -13.70
CA PHE A 178 -0.08 9.87 -13.54
C PHE A 178 -0.97 9.76 -12.30
N ARG A 179 -0.65 10.43 -11.21
CA ARG A 179 -1.51 10.53 -10.02
C ARG A 179 -2.83 11.26 -10.32
N ASP A 180 -2.78 12.32 -11.10
CA ASP A 180 -4.00 13.02 -11.55
C ASP A 180 -4.85 12.13 -12.47
N SER A 181 -4.21 11.30 -13.29
CA SER A 181 -4.93 10.31 -14.10
C SER A 181 -5.68 9.30 -13.23
N LEU A 182 -5.09 8.82 -12.14
CA LEU A 182 -5.75 7.96 -11.16
C LEU A 182 -6.96 8.65 -10.51
N LYS A 183 -6.79 9.89 -10.10
CA LYS A 183 -7.84 10.70 -9.47
C LYS A 183 -9.05 10.92 -10.40
N ASN A 184 -8.81 11.11 -11.69
CA ASN A 184 -9.86 11.36 -12.67
C ASN A 184 -10.59 10.10 -13.14
N MET A 185 -10.18 8.91 -12.73
CA MET A 185 -10.89 7.68 -13.02
C MET A 185 -12.21 7.61 -12.25
N LYS A 186 -13.33 7.44 -12.97
CA LYS A 186 -14.71 7.43 -12.42
C LYS A 186 -15.01 6.26 -11.48
N ASN A 187 -14.12 5.28 -11.35
CA ASN A 187 -14.28 4.17 -10.44
C ASN A 187 -14.01 4.59 -8.99
N LYS A 188 -14.69 3.92 -8.06
CA LYS A 188 -14.57 4.14 -6.62
C LYS A 188 -13.08 4.16 -6.23
N GLN A 189 -12.55 5.35 -5.96
CA GLN A 189 -11.21 5.50 -5.39
C GLN A 189 -11.13 4.69 -4.11
N SER A 190 -10.06 3.92 -3.94
CA SER A 190 -9.82 3.29 -2.65
C SER A 190 -9.68 4.36 -1.57
N ASP A 191 -10.00 4.03 -0.33
CA ASP A 191 -9.83 4.97 0.77
C ASP A 191 -8.35 5.34 0.96
N TRP A 192 -7.44 4.47 0.54
CA TRP A 192 -6.01 4.74 0.52
C TRP A 192 -5.63 5.80 -0.53
N ASP A 193 -6.08 5.68 -1.78
CA ASP A 193 -5.80 6.68 -2.83
C ASP A 193 -6.31 8.08 -2.42
N LYS A 194 -7.48 8.11 -1.76
CA LYS A 194 -8.06 9.34 -1.23
C LYS A 194 -7.19 9.93 -0.11
N ALA A 195 -6.76 9.08 0.82
CA ALA A 195 -5.93 9.51 1.94
C ALA A 195 -4.60 10.06 1.46
N GLU A 196 -3.92 9.38 0.52
CA GLU A 196 -2.68 9.86 -0.07
C GLU A 196 -2.86 11.23 -0.73
N PHE A 197 -3.94 11.40 -1.49
CA PHE A 197 -4.25 12.70 -2.09
C PHE A 197 -4.49 13.79 -1.05
N LEU A 198 -5.24 13.49 0.02
CA LEU A 198 -5.49 14.43 1.10
C LEU A 198 -4.21 14.80 1.86
N CYS A 199 -3.31 13.84 2.07
CA CYS A 199 -1.97 14.10 2.63
C CYS A 199 -1.15 15.06 1.76
N SER A 200 -1.19 14.90 0.44
CA SER A 200 -0.49 15.82 -0.48
C SER A 200 -1.00 17.27 -0.40
N GLN A 201 -2.22 17.47 0.14
CA GLN A 201 -2.82 18.77 0.41
C GLN A 201 -2.70 19.22 1.88
N ASN A 202 -1.93 18.50 2.70
CA ASN A 202 -1.81 18.68 4.16
C ASN A 202 -3.16 18.54 4.91
N LYS A 203 -4.14 17.85 4.31
CA LYS A 203 -5.45 17.58 4.94
C LYS A 203 -5.41 16.28 5.74
N TYR A 204 -4.56 16.24 6.75
CA TYR A 204 -4.25 15.03 7.51
C TYR A 204 -5.44 14.44 8.26
N THR A 205 -6.33 15.29 8.81
CA THR A 205 -7.55 14.84 9.52
C THR A 205 -8.49 14.07 8.58
N ASP A 206 -8.70 14.59 7.37
CA ASP A 206 -9.57 13.96 6.37
C ASP A 206 -8.93 12.65 5.85
N ALA A 207 -7.61 12.62 5.68
CA ALA A 207 -6.86 11.43 5.31
C ALA A 207 -6.98 10.32 6.37
N LEU A 208 -6.83 10.67 7.66
CA LEU A 208 -7.05 9.75 8.77
C LEU A 208 -8.47 9.19 8.79
N HIS A 209 -9.48 10.02 8.51
CA HIS A 209 -10.86 9.57 8.43
C HIS A 209 -11.07 8.53 7.32
N CYS A 210 -10.50 8.74 6.13
CA CYS A 210 -10.56 7.76 5.04
C CYS A 210 -9.93 6.43 5.44
N LEU A 211 -8.71 6.43 5.97
CA LEU A 211 -7.99 5.21 6.36
C LEU A 211 -8.65 4.51 7.56
N SER A 212 -9.25 5.27 8.48
CA SER A 212 -9.97 4.70 9.63
C SER A 212 -11.14 3.82 9.22
N ASN A 213 -11.82 4.16 8.13
CA ASN A 213 -12.93 3.36 7.63
C ASN A 213 -12.45 2.02 7.08
N SER A 214 -11.34 2.00 6.34
CA SER A 214 -10.72 0.75 5.88
C SER A 214 -10.17 -0.05 7.07
N PHE A 215 -9.47 0.59 8.00
CA PHE A 215 -8.84 -0.05 9.15
C PHE A 215 -9.83 -0.81 10.05
N LYS A 216 -11.02 -0.25 10.29
CA LYS A 216 -12.05 -0.88 11.14
C LYS A 216 -12.55 -2.23 10.65
N ASN A 217 -12.41 -2.49 9.35
CA ASN A 217 -12.89 -3.70 8.69
C ASN A 217 -11.79 -4.76 8.51
N LEU A 218 -10.56 -4.48 8.94
CA LEU A 218 -9.41 -5.37 8.82
C LEU A 218 -9.10 -6.08 10.13
N SER A 219 -8.66 -7.32 10.02
CA SER A 219 -8.11 -8.12 11.10
C SER A 219 -6.59 -8.26 10.94
N TYR A 220 -5.90 -8.78 11.97
CA TYR A 220 -4.45 -9.04 11.88
C TYR A 220 -4.07 -10.13 10.87
N GLU A 221 -5.02 -10.93 10.43
CA GLU A 221 -4.85 -11.96 9.39
C GLU A 221 -5.02 -11.37 7.97
N ASP A 222 -5.53 -10.14 7.86
CA ASP A 222 -5.65 -9.44 6.59
C ASP A 222 -4.31 -8.81 6.20
N ARG A 223 -3.83 -9.11 5.01
CA ARG A 223 -2.55 -8.56 4.49
C ARG A 223 -2.49 -7.05 4.44
N ASP A 224 -3.64 -6.41 4.22
CA ASP A 224 -3.71 -4.96 4.10
C ASP A 224 -3.63 -4.27 5.47
N MET A 225 -3.79 -5.00 6.57
CA MET A 225 -3.78 -4.44 7.93
C MET A 225 -2.46 -3.74 8.25
N GLY A 226 -1.33 -4.39 7.98
CA GLY A 226 0.00 -3.82 8.22
C GLY A 226 0.21 -2.54 7.43
N TYR A 227 -0.14 -2.57 6.16
CA TYR A 227 0.02 -1.44 5.26
C TYR A 227 -0.86 -0.24 5.64
N VAL A 228 -2.15 -0.47 5.95
CA VAL A 228 -3.07 0.61 6.38
C VAL A 228 -2.63 1.19 7.71
N ALA A 229 -2.22 0.35 8.67
CA ALA A 229 -1.70 0.81 9.95
C ALA A 229 -0.42 1.65 9.80
N PHE A 230 0.52 1.22 8.93
CA PHE A 230 1.71 2.00 8.61
C PHE A 230 1.37 3.37 8.02
N SER A 231 0.43 3.42 7.06
CA SER A 231 -0.01 4.68 6.45
C SER A 231 -0.63 5.63 7.47
N ILE A 232 -1.40 5.12 8.43
CA ILE A 232 -1.95 5.91 9.54
C ILE A 232 -0.83 6.42 10.45
N SER A 233 0.19 5.60 10.75
CA SER A 233 1.33 6.00 11.58
C SER A 233 2.12 7.14 10.93
N ASP A 234 2.32 7.07 9.62
CA ASP A 234 3.02 8.12 8.88
C ASP A 234 2.28 9.46 8.93
N ILE A 235 0.95 9.44 8.82
CA ILE A 235 0.15 10.67 9.00
C ILE A 235 0.30 11.23 10.42
N TYR A 236 0.25 10.38 11.46
CA TYR A 236 0.47 10.83 12.84
C TYR A 236 1.87 11.41 13.06
N ARG A 237 2.89 10.87 12.39
CA ARG A 237 4.24 11.47 12.36
C ARG A 237 4.23 12.87 11.77
N GLN A 238 3.54 13.10 10.65
CA GLN A 238 3.44 14.40 9.99
C GLN A 238 2.78 15.48 10.87
N ILE A 239 1.88 15.08 11.75
CA ILE A 239 1.19 15.99 12.70
C ILE A 239 1.79 15.97 14.11
N ASN A 240 2.96 15.33 14.31
CA ASN A 240 3.70 15.23 15.57
C ASN A 240 2.96 14.55 16.73
N GLU A 241 2.04 13.62 16.43
CA GLU A 241 1.30 12.81 17.42
C GLU A 241 2.05 11.51 17.71
N THR A 242 3.20 11.61 18.41
CA THR A 242 4.18 10.53 18.60
C THR A 242 3.59 9.27 19.25
N ASP A 243 2.67 9.41 20.21
CA ASP A 243 2.10 8.24 20.89
C ASP A 243 1.19 7.43 19.96
N LYS A 244 0.42 8.12 19.12
CA LYS A 244 -0.42 7.47 18.12
C LYS A 244 0.43 6.87 17.00
N GLU A 245 1.48 7.58 16.55
CA GLU A 245 2.45 7.02 15.61
C GLU A 245 2.98 5.67 16.10
N LYS A 246 3.54 5.62 17.32
CA LYS A 246 4.07 4.39 17.91
C LYS A 246 3.02 3.29 17.99
N GLN A 247 1.81 3.62 18.39
CA GLN A 247 0.73 2.65 18.47
C GLN A 247 0.43 1.99 17.12
N TYR A 248 0.31 2.76 16.06
CA TYR A 248 0.02 2.23 14.74
C TYR A 248 1.22 1.52 14.11
N LEU A 249 2.46 1.88 14.48
CA LEU A 249 3.66 1.12 14.12
C LEU A 249 3.66 -0.28 14.77
N ILE A 250 3.24 -0.38 16.04
CA ILE A 250 3.09 -1.68 16.72
C ILE A 250 2.04 -2.54 16.01
N ILE A 251 0.90 -1.97 15.64
CA ILE A 251 -0.16 -2.68 14.91
C ILE A 251 0.37 -3.19 13.55
N SER A 252 1.07 -2.33 12.80
CA SER A 252 1.66 -2.69 11.52
C SER A 252 2.65 -3.84 11.68
N ALA A 253 3.58 -3.74 12.63
CA ALA A 253 4.59 -4.77 12.88
C ALA A 253 3.96 -6.13 13.28
N ILE A 254 2.92 -6.12 14.12
CA ILE A 254 2.18 -7.33 14.51
C ILE A 254 1.50 -7.96 13.30
N ALA A 255 0.85 -7.16 12.46
CA ALA A 255 0.17 -7.65 11.26
C ALA A 255 1.17 -8.26 10.25
N ASP A 256 2.30 -7.60 10.02
CA ASP A 256 3.34 -8.08 9.10
C ASP A 256 4.00 -9.38 9.58
N LEU A 257 4.17 -9.56 10.89
CA LEU A 257 4.72 -10.79 11.46
C LEU A 257 3.76 -11.98 11.38
N LYS A 258 2.45 -11.74 11.35
CA LYS A 258 1.41 -12.79 11.28
C LYS A 258 1.10 -13.25 9.86
N ASN A 259 1.40 -12.43 8.84
CA ASN A 259 1.09 -12.63 7.43
C ASN A 259 2.29 -13.07 6.60
#